data_155fcbb3610c9e823cea40d6090c6fae
#
_entry.id   155fcbb3610c9e823cea40d6090c6fae
#
_cell.length_a   1.000
_cell.length_b   1.000
_cell.length_c   1.000
_cell.angle_alpha   90.00
_cell.angle_beta   90.00
_cell.angle_gamma   90.00
#
_symmetry.space_group_name_H-M   'P 1'
#
loop_
_entity.id
_entity.type
_entity.pdbx_description
1 polymer ?
#
loop_
_entity_poly.entity_id
_entity_poly.type
_entity_poly.pdbx_seq_one_letter_code
_entity_poly.pdbx_strand_id
1 'polypeptide(L)'
;MSANTVATTPGARRALGSTGLVVSPLCVGGAEFGSVRVLGYEVPEDRALATLRAVFESPMNFLDTGASYGQGESERRIGMALRELGGLPPGFVLATKADRDPGTGDFSADQVRRSVGRSLRLLGRDRLQLVYLHDPEYAAQSFEQIVGPGGAVDALLGFKSEGIIDHVGIASGPTELIMRYVETDVFEVALSHNRYTLLDRSAEPLFDVAARHGVAVVNAAPYGGGLLVKGPQAVPRYMYRPASADLLSRAERMAEVCDRYGIPLAAAALQFSLRDPRIISTVVGFSHPERVAQTIRLATTDIPEALWEDLEAA
;
A
#
# COMPACT_ATOMS: atom_id res chain seq x y z
N MET A 1 -22.87 10.94 15.58
CA MET A 1 -21.69 10.41 14.85
C MET A 1 -20.45 10.98 15.51
N SER A 2 -19.58 10.14 16.07
CA SER A 2 -18.37 10.64 16.71
C SER A 2 -17.43 11.24 15.63
N ALA A 3 -16.59 12.20 15.98
CA ALA A 3 -15.65 12.85 15.07
C ALA A 3 -14.70 11.84 14.36
N ASN A 4 -14.46 10.68 14.96
CA ASN A 4 -13.67 9.58 14.39
C ASN A 4 -14.37 8.86 13.21
N THR A 5 -15.71 8.78 13.19
CA THR A 5 -16.45 8.04 12.15
C THR A 5 -16.41 8.76 10.80
N VAL A 6 -16.34 10.08 10.78
CA VAL A 6 -16.30 10.86 9.52
C VAL A 6 -14.95 10.76 8.83
N ALA A 7 -13.85 10.67 9.59
CA ALA A 7 -12.50 10.62 9.05
C ALA A 7 -12.12 9.26 8.40
N THR A 8 -12.85 8.20 8.70
CA THR A 8 -12.59 6.84 8.20
C THR A 8 -13.48 6.44 7.03
N THR A 9 -14.49 7.24 6.67
CA THR A 9 -15.36 6.95 5.52
C THR A 9 -14.55 6.90 4.22
N PRO A 10 -14.79 5.92 3.34
CA PRO A 10 -14.06 5.78 2.07
C PRO A 10 -14.14 7.01 1.14
N GLY A 11 -15.17 7.82 1.29
CA GLY A 11 -15.33 9.10 0.57
C GLY A 11 -14.65 10.30 1.22
N ALA A 12 -14.13 10.16 2.44
CA ALA A 12 -13.33 11.20 3.08
C ALA A 12 -12.06 11.50 2.29
N ARG A 13 -11.49 12.68 2.50
CA ARG A 13 -10.26 13.10 1.85
C ARG A 13 -9.27 13.58 2.91
N ARG A 14 -8.02 13.10 2.77
CA ARG A 14 -6.91 13.44 3.67
C ARG A 14 -5.76 14.01 2.84
N ALA A 15 -5.13 15.06 3.31
CA ALA A 15 -3.92 15.56 2.68
C ALA A 15 -2.80 14.52 2.82
N LEU A 16 -2.10 14.21 1.73
CA LEU A 16 -0.95 13.30 1.76
C LEU A 16 0.31 14.09 2.15
N GLY A 17 0.41 14.42 3.43
CA GLY A 17 1.49 15.25 3.96
C GLY A 17 1.55 16.62 3.29
N SER A 18 2.76 17.04 2.93
CA SER A 18 3.05 18.32 2.27
C SER A 18 2.98 18.26 0.74
N THR A 19 2.62 17.10 0.15
CA THR A 19 2.62 16.90 -1.31
C THR A 19 1.56 17.73 -2.06
N GLY A 20 0.56 18.25 -1.38
CA GLY A 20 -0.61 18.87 -2.03
C GLY A 20 -1.60 17.85 -2.62
N LEU A 21 -1.25 16.56 -2.66
CA LEU A 21 -2.17 15.51 -3.06
C LEU A 21 -3.20 15.26 -1.97
N VAL A 22 -4.43 14.93 -2.39
CA VAL A 22 -5.55 14.66 -1.48
C VAL A 22 -6.11 13.28 -1.80
N VAL A 23 -6.03 12.36 -0.83
CA VAL A 23 -6.32 10.93 -1.03
C VAL A 23 -7.42 10.43 -0.11
N SER A 24 -8.07 9.33 -0.51
CA SER A 24 -9.01 8.60 0.34
C SER A 24 -8.28 7.81 1.43
N PRO A 25 -8.89 7.56 2.60
CA PRO A 25 -8.34 6.69 3.65
C PRO A 25 -8.08 5.27 3.18
N LEU A 26 -8.82 4.80 2.17
CA LEU A 26 -8.57 3.54 1.47
C LEU A 26 -7.79 3.81 0.18
N CYS A 27 -6.70 3.05 -0.01
CA CYS A 27 -5.92 2.99 -1.23
C CYS A 27 -6.06 1.61 -1.88
N VAL A 28 -6.18 1.60 -3.19
CA VAL A 28 -6.26 0.37 -3.98
C VAL A 28 -4.86 -0.19 -4.21
N GLY A 29 -4.60 -1.41 -3.76
CA GLY A 29 -3.35 -2.12 -4.01
C GLY A 29 -3.37 -2.82 -5.37
N GLY A 30 -2.44 -2.44 -6.23
CA GLY A 30 -2.33 -2.93 -7.61
C GLY A 30 -1.63 -4.28 -7.77
N ALA A 31 -1.03 -4.84 -6.72
CA ALA A 31 -0.30 -6.11 -6.83
C ALA A 31 -1.17 -7.25 -7.40
N GLU A 32 -2.45 -7.27 -7.05
CA GLU A 32 -3.43 -8.25 -7.54
C GLU A 32 -3.64 -8.18 -9.06
N PHE A 33 -3.50 -7.00 -9.65
CA PHE A 33 -3.65 -6.82 -11.10
C PHE A 33 -2.46 -7.36 -11.89
N GLY A 34 -1.36 -7.69 -11.22
CA GLY A 34 -0.17 -8.27 -11.85
C GLY A 34 -0.31 -9.72 -12.31
N SER A 35 -1.43 -10.38 -12.05
CA SER A 35 -1.67 -11.79 -12.45
C SER A 35 -0.67 -12.80 -11.92
N VAL A 36 0.03 -12.49 -10.83
CA VAL A 36 1.10 -13.36 -10.33
C VAL A 36 0.60 -14.24 -9.20
N ARG A 37 0.96 -15.52 -9.22
CA ARG A 37 0.73 -16.50 -8.15
C ARG A 37 1.41 -16.17 -6.80
N VAL A 38 1.92 -14.95 -6.62
CA VAL A 38 2.56 -14.53 -5.36
C VAL A 38 1.62 -14.75 -4.17
N LEU A 39 0.32 -14.59 -4.39
CA LEU A 39 -0.71 -14.78 -3.36
C LEU A 39 -1.38 -16.17 -3.45
N GLY A 40 -0.88 -17.07 -4.30
CA GLY A 40 -1.42 -18.42 -4.46
C GLY A 40 -2.62 -18.54 -5.40
N TYR A 41 -3.00 -17.45 -6.09
CA TYR A 41 -4.06 -17.43 -7.10
C TYR A 41 -3.70 -16.48 -8.25
N GLU A 42 -4.36 -16.66 -9.37
CA GLU A 42 -4.21 -15.83 -10.56
C GLU A 42 -5.46 -14.97 -10.77
N VAL A 43 -5.26 -13.71 -11.16
CA VAL A 43 -6.35 -12.81 -11.57
C VAL A 43 -6.29 -12.67 -13.09
N PRO A 44 -7.27 -13.23 -13.84
CA PRO A 44 -7.36 -13.05 -15.29
C PRO A 44 -7.52 -11.56 -15.67
N GLU A 45 -7.11 -11.22 -16.89
CA GLU A 45 -7.12 -9.82 -17.35
C GLU A 45 -8.52 -9.20 -17.35
N ASP A 46 -9.52 -9.92 -17.85
CA ASP A 46 -10.91 -9.48 -17.86
C ASP A 46 -11.43 -9.15 -16.45
N ARG A 47 -11.07 -9.97 -15.44
CA ARG A 47 -11.42 -9.74 -14.05
C ARG A 47 -10.66 -8.55 -13.48
N ALA A 48 -9.37 -8.40 -13.80
CA ALA A 48 -8.59 -7.24 -13.38
C ALA A 48 -9.18 -5.93 -13.93
N LEU A 49 -9.55 -5.91 -15.21
CA LEU A 49 -10.19 -4.75 -15.85
C LEU A 49 -11.58 -4.47 -15.26
N ALA A 50 -12.39 -5.49 -15.01
CA ALA A 50 -13.69 -5.33 -14.34
C ALA A 50 -13.50 -4.76 -12.92
N THR A 51 -12.49 -5.22 -12.19
CA THR A 51 -12.17 -4.70 -10.85
C THR A 51 -11.70 -3.24 -10.90
N LEU A 52 -10.86 -2.89 -11.87
CA LEU A 52 -10.41 -1.50 -12.07
C LEU A 52 -11.57 -0.56 -12.41
N ARG A 53 -12.52 -0.98 -13.25
CA ARG A 53 -13.74 -0.19 -13.51
C ARG A 53 -14.54 0.05 -12.22
N ALA A 54 -14.78 -0.98 -11.41
CA ALA A 54 -15.46 -0.84 -10.12
C ALA A 54 -14.69 0.07 -9.14
N VAL A 55 -13.34 0.07 -9.18
CA VAL A 55 -12.50 0.99 -8.42
C VAL A 55 -12.72 2.44 -8.86
N PHE A 56 -12.66 2.72 -10.15
CA PHE A 56 -12.82 4.08 -10.67
C PHE A 56 -14.25 4.65 -10.49
N GLU A 57 -15.25 3.78 -10.34
CA GLU A 57 -16.63 4.14 -10.00
C GLU A 57 -16.86 4.30 -8.49
N SER A 58 -15.90 3.87 -7.67
CA SER A 58 -16.00 3.92 -6.21
C SER A 58 -15.62 5.28 -5.63
N PRO A 59 -15.90 5.55 -4.34
CA PRO A 59 -15.45 6.77 -3.68
C PRO A 59 -13.95 6.84 -3.42
N MET A 60 -13.18 5.77 -3.68
CA MET A 60 -11.72 5.78 -3.54
C MET A 60 -11.08 6.58 -4.69
N ASN A 61 -10.01 7.31 -4.38
CA ASN A 61 -9.28 8.09 -5.38
C ASN A 61 -7.77 7.88 -5.31
N PHE A 62 -7.31 6.81 -4.69
CA PHE A 62 -5.90 6.50 -4.58
C PHE A 62 -5.63 5.05 -4.99
N LEU A 63 -4.70 4.86 -5.93
CA LEU A 63 -4.23 3.56 -6.40
C LEU A 63 -2.71 3.51 -6.33
N ASP A 64 -2.19 2.46 -5.70
CA ASP A 64 -0.77 2.14 -5.59
C ASP A 64 -0.44 0.90 -6.41
N THR A 65 0.47 1.00 -7.35
CA THR A 65 1.01 -0.12 -8.12
C THR A 65 2.54 -0.18 -8.02
N GLY A 66 3.22 -0.91 -8.88
CA GLY A 66 4.68 -1.02 -8.92
C GLY A 66 5.17 -1.74 -10.18
N ALA A 67 6.36 -1.36 -10.65
CA ALA A 67 6.95 -1.89 -11.87
C ALA A 67 7.26 -3.41 -11.79
N SER A 68 7.52 -3.93 -10.58
CA SER A 68 7.74 -5.36 -10.34
C SER A 68 6.45 -6.18 -10.33
N TYR A 69 5.29 -5.56 -10.09
CA TYR A 69 4.03 -6.29 -9.93
C TYR A 69 3.60 -7.00 -11.22
N GLY A 70 3.76 -8.34 -11.20
CA GLY A 70 3.59 -9.16 -12.39
C GLY A 70 4.55 -8.81 -13.51
N GLN A 71 5.76 -8.34 -13.18
CA GLN A 71 6.75 -7.90 -14.17
C GLN A 71 6.21 -6.80 -15.11
N GLY A 72 5.42 -5.86 -14.55
CA GLY A 72 4.79 -4.75 -15.26
C GLY A 72 3.36 -5.03 -15.72
N GLU A 73 2.85 -6.23 -15.50
CA GLU A 73 1.50 -6.59 -15.93
C GLU A 73 0.42 -5.78 -15.20
N SER A 74 0.65 -5.46 -13.92
CA SER A 74 -0.24 -4.57 -13.17
C SER A 74 -0.34 -3.18 -13.82
N GLU A 75 0.79 -2.56 -14.11
CA GLU A 75 0.83 -1.26 -14.77
C GLU A 75 0.20 -1.30 -16.17
N ARG A 76 0.45 -2.37 -16.94
CA ARG A 76 -0.14 -2.56 -18.28
C ARG A 76 -1.66 -2.60 -18.22
N ARG A 77 -2.24 -3.37 -17.28
CA ARG A 77 -3.70 -3.50 -17.11
C ARG A 77 -4.33 -2.21 -16.59
N ILE A 78 -3.67 -1.52 -15.66
CA ILE A 78 -4.10 -0.18 -15.23
C ILE A 78 -4.09 0.78 -16.42
N GLY A 79 -3.02 0.79 -17.22
CA GLY A 79 -2.94 1.60 -18.44
C GLY A 79 -4.03 1.28 -19.47
N MET A 80 -4.45 0.01 -19.59
CA MET A 80 -5.59 -0.38 -20.42
C MET A 80 -6.90 0.24 -19.89
N ALA A 81 -7.17 0.09 -18.60
CA ALA A 81 -8.37 0.65 -17.98
C ALA A 81 -8.40 2.18 -18.07
N LEU A 82 -7.25 2.85 -17.91
CA LEU A 82 -7.15 4.30 -18.07
C LEU A 82 -7.44 4.74 -19.51
N ARG A 83 -6.97 3.99 -20.51
CA ARG A 83 -7.29 4.29 -21.93
C ARG A 83 -8.79 4.12 -22.22
N GLU A 84 -9.44 3.10 -21.66
CA GLU A 84 -10.90 2.90 -21.79
C GLU A 84 -11.68 4.09 -21.18
N LEU A 85 -11.17 4.68 -20.10
CA LEU A 85 -11.79 5.83 -19.43
C LEU A 85 -11.46 7.19 -20.09
N GLY A 86 -10.55 7.22 -21.06
CA GLY A 86 -10.07 8.46 -21.65
C GLY A 86 -9.05 9.21 -20.79
N GLY A 87 -8.48 8.56 -19.77
CA GLY A 87 -7.44 9.09 -18.90
C GLY A 87 -7.66 8.81 -17.41
N LEU A 88 -6.80 9.37 -16.57
CA LEU A 88 -6.93 9.29 -15.13
C LEU A 88 -8.07 10.22 -14.67
N PRO A 89 -9.07 9.74 -13.89
CA PRO A 89 -10.17 10.57 -13.43
C PRO A 89 -9.69 11.82 -12.65
N PRO A 90 -10.38 12.96 -12.77
CA PRO A 90 -10.01 14.17 -12.03
C PRO A 90 -9.94 13.92 -10.51
N GLY A 91 -8.85 14.38 -9.88
CA GLY A 91 -8.63 14.21 -8.45
C GLY A 91 -8.22 12.79 -8.02
N PHE A 92 -8.02 11.88 -8.98
CA PHE A 92 -7.50 10.53 -8.69
C PHE A 92 -5.97 10.56 -8.61
N VAL A 93 -5.40 9.92 -7.60
CA VAL A 93 -3.96 9.81 -7.39
C VAL A 93 -3.49 8.42 -7.78
N LEU A 94 -2.53 8.36 -8.68
CA LEU A 94 -1.87 7.13 -9.11
C LEU A 94 -0.41 7.16 -8.66
N ALA A 95 -0.06 6.21 -7.78
CA ALA A 95 1.31 5.96 -7.38
C ALA A 95 1.85 4.69 -8.04
N THR A 96 3.13 4.72 -8.38
CA THR A 96 3.87 3.52 -8.77
C THR A 96 5.23 3.47 -8.08
N LYS A 97 6.04 2.45 -8.38
CA LYS A 97 7.30 2.20 -7.71
C LYS A 97 8.41 1.95 -8.71
N ALA A 98 9.55 2.57 -8.49
CA ALA A 98 10.78 2.25 -9.20
C ALA A 98 11.40 1.00 -8.56
N ASP A 99 11.66 0.00 -9.39
CA ASP A 99 12.13 -1.30 -8.95
C ASP A 99 13.56 -1.59 -9.44
N ARG A 100 14.30 -2.32 -8.59
CA ARG A 100 15.56 -2.95 -8.97
C ARG A 100 15.37 -3.96 -10.10
N ASP A 101 16.43 -4.33 -10.77
CA ASP A 101 16.43 -5.48 -11.66
C ASP A 101 16.21 -6.78 -10.85
N PRO A 102 15.22 -7.60 -11.18
CA PRO A 102 14.87 -8.77 -10.38
C PRO A 102 15.91 -9.91 -10.48
N GLY A 103 16.73 -9.93 -11.53
CA GLY A 103 17.74 -10.98 -11.74
C GLY A 103 19.08 -10.67 -11.08
N THR A 104 19.49 -9.40 -11.08
CA THR A 104 20.80 -8.96 -10.60
C THR A 104 20.76 -8.22 -9.27
N GLY A 105 19.58 -7.73 -8.87
CA GLY A 105 19.45 -6.82 -7.74
C GLY A 105 19.91 -5.38 -8.04
N ASP A 106 20.31 -5.08 -9.28
CA ASP A 106 20.79 -3.74 -9.66
C ASP A 106 19.72 -2.68 -9.38
N PHE A 107 20.07 -1.69 -8.57
CA PHE A 107 19.25 -0.53 -8.25
C PHE A 107 20.04 0.77 -8.49
N SER A 108 20.85 0.77 -9.53
CA SER A 108 21.59 1.95 -10.00
C SER A 108 20.64 3.02 -10.55
N ALA A 109 21.17 4.24 -10.74
CA ALA A 109 20.43 5.32 -11.39
C ALA A 109 19.89 4.91 -12.78
N ASP A 110 20.69 4.15 -13.54
CA ASP A 110 20.27 3.69 -14.87
C ASP A 110 19.12 2.66 -14.79
N GLN A 111 19.13 1.80 -13.78
CA GLN A 111 18.01 0.89 -13.55
C GLN A 111 16.74 1.65 -13.16
N VAL A 112 16.83 2.67 -12.30
CA VAL A 112 15.69 3.54 -11.96
C VAL A 112 15.14 4.23 -13.21
N ARG A 113 16.01 4.77 -14.07
CA ARG A 113 15.57 5.38 -15.34
C ARG A 113 14.84 4.37 -16.24
N ARG A 114 15.34 3.14 -16.35
CA ARG A 114 14.66 2.07 -17.10
C ARG A 114 13.30 1.71 -16.50
N SER A 115 13.25 1.58 -15.17
CA SER A 115 12.02 1.22 -14.44
C SER A 115 10.95 2.29 -14.62
N VAL A 116 11.26 3.56 -14.32
CA VAL A 116 10.32 4.68 -14.47
C VAL A 116 9.88 4.88 -15.92
N GLY A 117 10.82 4.82 -16.87
CA GLY A 117 10.49 4.94 -18.30
C GLY A 117 9.58 3.80 -18.79
N ARG A 118 9.73 2.60 -18.23
CA ARG A 118 8.81 1.49 -18.50
C ARG A 118 7.43 1.75 -17.89
N SER A 119 7.36 2.20 -16.65
CA SER A 119 6.10 2.54 -15.95
C SER A 119 5.29 3.58 -16.73
N LEU A 120 5.93 4.65 -17.18
CA LEU A 120 5.29 5.68 -18.02
C LEU A 120 4.63 5.07 -19.26
N ARG A 121 5.37 4.22 -19.99
CA ARG A 121 4.83 3.55 -21.21
C ARG A 121 3.68 2.61 -20.91
N LEU A 122 3.80 1.77 -19.86
CA LEU A 122 2.78 0.78 -19.52
C LEU A 122 1.49 1.43 -19.02
N LEU A 123 1.62 2.47 -18.18
CA LEU A 123 0.50 3.25 -17.66
C LEU A 123 -0.10 4.20 -18.71
N GLY A 124 0.62 4.48 -19.81
CA GLY A 124 0.20 5.46 -20.81
C GLY A 124 0.18 6.89 -20.26
N ARG A 125 1.22 7.25 -19.49
CA ARG A 125 1.34 8.56 -18.84
C ARG A 125 2.63 9.22 -19.22
N ASP A 126 2.62 10.56 -19.35
CA ASP A 126 3.81 11.39 -19.55
C ASP A 126 4.38 11.89 -18.22
N ARG A 127 3.58 11.81 -17.15
CA ARG A 127 3.92 12.26 -15.80
C ARG A 127 3.31 11.34 -14.74
N LEU A 128 4.04 11.12 -13.63
CA LEU A 128 3.64 10.31 -12.48
C LEU A 128 3.52 11.20 -11.23
N GLN A 129 2.43 11.08 -10.51
CA GLN A 129 2.17 11.92 -9.33
C GLN A 129 3.03 11.52 -8.14
N LEU A 130 3.25 10.21 -7.93
CA LEU A 130 4.06 9.69 -6.84
C LEU A 130 4.80 8.43 -7.29
N VAL A 131 6.11 8.41 -7.09
CA VAL A 131 6.95 7.23 -7.34
C VAL A 131 7.73 6.88 -6.09
N TYR A 132 7.59 5.63 -5.64
CA TYR A 132 8.35 5.12 -4.51
C TYR A 132 9.66 4.49 -4.98
N LEU A 133 10.73 4.66 -4.20
CA LEU A 133 11.87 3.75 -4.17
C LEU A 133 11.42 2.45 -3.51
N HIS A 134 11.47 1.30 -4.21
CA HIS A 134 10.79 0.07 -3.80
C HIS A 134 11.73 -1.02 -3.32
N ASP A 135 11.47 -1.52 -2.12
CA ASP A 135 12.15 -2.68 -1.52
C ASP A 135 13.69 -2.62 -1.66
N PRO A 136 14.33 -1.51 -1.26
CA PRO A 136 15.78 -1.35 -1.38
C PRO A 136 16.58 -2.34 -0.53
N GLU A 137 15.96 -3.05 0.41
CA GLU A 137 16.58 -4.15 1.18
C GLU A 137 17.04 -5.32 0.32
N TYR A 138 16.54 -5.42 -0.92
CA TYR A 138 16.94 -6.47 -1.87
C TYR A 138 17.87 -5.96 -2.97
N ALA A 139 18.34 -4.71 -2.86
CA ALA A 139 19.29 -4.15 -3.82
C ALA A 139 20.68 -4.75 -3.66
N ALA A 140 21.41 -4.82 -4.77
CA ALA A 140 22.83 -5.17 -4.76
C ALA A 140 23.71 -4.01 -4.22
N GLN A 141 23.22 -2.77 -4.31
CA GLN A 141 23.89 -1.57 -3.83
C GLN A 141 23.67 -1.36 -2.32
N SER A 142 24.66 -0.79 -1.64
CA SER A 142 24.51 -0.34 -0.26
C SER A 142 23.57 0.87 -0.14
N PHE A 143 23.12 1.16 1.08
CA PHE A 143 22.32 2.36 1.35
C PHE A 143 23.03 3.63 0.86
N GLU A 144 24.32 3.78 1.14
CA GLU A 144 25.13 4.93 0.77
C GLU A 144 25.25 5.09 -0.76
N GLN A 145 25.32 3.98 -1.49
CA GLN A 145 25.32 3.98 -2.96
C GLN A 145 23.94 4.35 -3.53
N ILE A 146 22.85 3.92 -2.89
CA ILE A 146 21.47 4.24 -3.32
C ILE A 146 21.17 5.71 -3.11
N VAL A 147 21.56 6.30 -1.97
CA VAL A 147 21.26 7.70 -1.64
C VAL A 147 22.31 8.68 -2.15
N GLY A 148 23.50 8.20 -2.48
CA GLY A 148 24.62 9.03 -2.90
C GLY A 148 24.49 9.58 -4.34
N PRO A 149 25.40 10.49 -4.75
CA PRO A 149 25.44 11.03 -6.11
C PRO A 149 25.54 9.92 -7.16
N GLY A 150 24.70 10.00 -8.20
CA GLY A 150 24.60 9.00 -9.26
C GLY A 150 23.87 7.71 -8.85
N GLY A 151 23.30 7.67 -7.66
CA GLY A 151 22.49 6.54 -7.15
C GLY A 151 21.03 6.60 -7.58
N ALA A 152 20.25 5.64 -7.05
CA ALA A 152 18.83 5.52 -7.37
C ALA A 152 18.02 6.76 -6.95
N VAL A 153 18.33 7.32 -5.77
CA VAL A 153 17.64 8.51 -5.25
C VAL A 153 17.94 9.74 -6.13
N ASP A 154 19.19 9.90 -6.54
CA ASP A 154 19.60 11.00 -7.44
C ASP A 154 18.84 10.96 -8.78
N ALA A 155 18.62 9.75 -9.33
CA ALA A 155 17.82 9.57 -10.54
C ALA A 155 16.33 9.95 -10.33
N LEU A 156 15.73 9.59 -9.18
CA LEU A 156 14.35 9.99 -8.85
C LEU A 156 14.24 11.52 -8.71
N LEU A 157 15.21 12.16 -8.05
CA LEU A 157 15.25 13.62 -7.92
C LEU A 157 15.47 14.30 -9.27
N GLY A 158 16.25 13.69 -10.17
CA GLY A 158 16.38 14.12 -11.56
C GLY A 158 15.03 14.17 -12.28
N PHE A 159 14.26 13.08 -12.23
CA PHE A 159 12.90 13.04 -12.78
C PHE A 159 11.94 14.06 -12.14
N LYS A 160 12.09 14.30 -10.83
CA LYS A 160 11.31 15.35 -10.15
C LYS A 160 11.67 16.72 -10.66
N SER A 161 12.95 17.02 -10.84
CA SER A 161 13.41 18.32 -11.40
C SER A 161 12.98 18.53 -12.85
N GLU A 162 12.85 17.46 -13.63
CA GLU A 162 12.35 17.47 -15.00
C GLU A 162 10.81 17.57 -15.10
N GLY A 163 10.11 17.48 -13.96
CA GLY A 163 8.63 17.50 -13.91
C GLY A 163 7.97 16.23 -14.42
N ILE A 164 8.73 15.13 -14.53
CA ILE A 164 8.23 13.80 -14.92
C ILE A 164 7.61 13.08 -13.71
N ILE A 165 8.16 13.32 -12.52
CA ILE A 165 7.63 12.86 -11.25
C ILE A 165 7.30 14.08 -10.39
N ASP A 166 6.14 14.07 -9.71
CA ASP A 166 5.78 15.16 -8.80
C ASP A 166 6.38 14.95 -7.41
N HIS A 167 6.27 13.73 -6.88
CA HIS A 167 6.64 13.38 -5.52
C HIS A 167 7.41 12.07 -5.46
N VAL A 168 8.32 11.97 -4.48
CA VAL A 168 9.15 10.79 -4.25
C VAL A 168 8.81 10.20 -2.89
N GLY A 169 8.54 8.88 -2.85
CA GLY A 169 8.30 8.12 -1.64
C GLY A 169 9.28 6.97 -1.45
N ILE A 170 9.26 6.38 -0.26
CA ILE A 170 9.94 5.13 0.09
C ILE A 170 8.92 4.05 0.43
N ALA A 171 9.04 2.85 -0.14
CA ALA A 171 8.19 1.70 0.15
C ALA A 171 9.05 0.47 0.44
N SER A 172 8.92 -0.11 1.64
CA SER A 172 9.73 -1.23 2.09
C SER A 172 9.06 -2.01 3.24
N GLY A 173 9.59 -3.21 3.53
CA GLY A 173 9.17 -4.02 4.67
C GLY A 173 9.87 -3.67 5.98
N PRO A 174 11.21 -3.66 6.07
CA PRO A 174 11.95 -3.35 7.28
C PRO A 174 11.80 -1.88 7.70
N THR A 175 11.17 -1.66 8.85
CA THR A 175 10.85 -0.31 9.35
C THR A 175 12.07 0.52 9.68
N GLU A 176 13.13 -0.10 10.21
CA GLU A 176 14.42 0.54 10.49
C GLU A 176 15.06 1.09 9.20
N LEU A 177 14.91 0.37 8.10
CA LEU A 177 15.40 0.83 6.81
C LEU A 177 14.59 2.02 6.29
N ILE A 178 13.26 1.96 6.40
CA ILE A 178 12.40 3.09 6.02
C ILE A 178 12.77 4.33 6.82
N MET A 179 12.98 4.21 8.15
CA MET A 179 13.38 5.33 9.00
C MET A 179 14.69 5.97 8.52
N ARG A 180 15.71 5.18 8.16
CA ARG A 180 16.96 5.70 7.58
C ARG A 180 16.73 6.50 6.30
N TYR A 181 15.83 6.06 5.42
CA TYR A 181 15.47 6.82 4.22
C TYR A 181 14.69 8.09 4.56
N VAL A 182 13.76 8.05 5.51
CA VAL A 182 13.02 9.22 5.97
C VAL A 182 13.98 10.29 6.52
N GLU A 183 14.99 9.88 7.29
CA GLU A 183 16.01 10.77 7.87
C GLU A 183 16.93 11.45 6.84
N THR A 184 16.83 11.07 5.56
CA THR A 184 17.53 11.81 4.48
C THR A 184 16.82 13.09 4.05
N ASP A 185 15.61 13.35 4.53
CA ASP A 185 14.76 14.51 4.16
C ASP A 185 14.40 14.60 2.65
N VAL A 186 14.60 13.49 1.91
CA VAL A 186 14.30 13.44 0.45
C VAL A 186 12.87 13.00 0.19
N PHE A 187 12.35 12.10 1.04
CA PHE A 187 11.09 11.40 0.79
C PHE A 187 9.92 12.14 1.43
N GLU A 188 8.82 12.26 0.69
CA GLU A 188 7.60 12.95 1.12
C GLU A 188 6.54 11.97 1.66
N VAL A 189 6.64 10.69 1.25
CA VAL A 189 5.69 9.63 1.63
C VAL A 189 6.46 8.35 1.97
N ALA A 190 6.10 7.72 3.08
CA ALA A 190 6.62 6.41 3.50
C ALA A 190 5.50 5.38 3.48
N LEU A 191 5.70 4.28 2.74
CA LEU A 191 4.79 3.15 2.70
C LEU A 191 5.45 1.97 3.41
N SER A 192 4.81 1.50 4.50
CA SER A 192 5.19 0.27 5.20
C SER A 192 4.15 -0.82 4.99
N HIS A 193 4.57 -2.07 4.86
CA HIS A 193 3.65 -3.19 4.68
C HIS A 193 3.82 -4.28 5.74
N ASN A 194 2.69 -4.86 6.18
CA ASN A 194 2.63 -5.95 7.16
C ASN A 194 3.24 -5.65 8.54
N ARG A 195 3.53 -4.39 8.89
CA ARG A 195 4.16 -3.98 10.15
C ARG A 195 3.24 -3.18 11.07
N TYR A 196 1.99 -2.92 10.60
CA TYR A 196 0.96 -2.32 11.41
C TYR A 196 -0.40 -2.99 11.12
N THR A 197 -0.70 -3.98 11.92
CA THR A 197 -1.91 -4.82 11.85
C THR A 197 -2.38 -5.13 13.27
N LEU A 198 -3.51 -5.78 13.45
CA LEU A 198 -3.93 -6.29 14.76
C LEU A 198 -2.87 -7.19 15.43
N LEU A 199 -2.02 -7.86 14.64
CA LEU A 199 -1.02 -8.82 15.13
C LEU A 199 0.40 -8.24 15.25
N ASP A 200 0.67 -7.09 14.65
CA ASP A 200 2.02 -6.53 14.60
C ASP A 200 1.93 -4.99 14.63
N ARG A 201 2.67 -4.37 15.53
CA ARG A 201 2.77 -2.91 15.69
C ARG A 201 4.20 -2.40 15.54
N SER A 202 5.07 -3.19 14.91
CA SER A 202 6.49 -2.85 14.76
C SER A 202 6.75 -1.60 13.90
N ALA A 203 5.73 -1.06 13.22
CA ALA A 203 5.84 0.21 12.49
C ALA A 203 5.63 1.46 13.36
N GLU A 204 5.24 1.36 14.63
CA GLU A 204 4.98 2.55 15.47
C GLU A 204 6.18 3.51 15.56
N PRO A 205 7.44 3.04 15.75
CA PRO A 205 8.59 3.95 15.75
C PRO A 205 8.78 4.71 14.43
N LEU A 206 8.42 4.10 13.30
CA LEU A 206 8.45 4.77 12.00
C LEU A 206 7.46 5.94 11.95
N PHE A 207 6.28 5.81 12.57
CA PHE A 207 5.28 6.89 12.56
C PHE A 207 5.80 8.14 13.28
N ASP A 208 6.53 7.95 14.39
CA ASP A 208 7.13 9.05 15.14
C ASP A 208 8.28 9.71 14.35
N VAL A 209 9.10 8.92 13.68
CA VAL A 209 10.17 9.45 12.80
C VAL A 209 9.54 10.21 11.64
N ALA A 210 8.57 9.62 10.93
CA ALA A 210 7.90 10.26 9.81
C ALA A 210 7.24 11.60 10.20
N ALA A 211 6.60 11.66 11.37
CA ALA A 211 5.98 12.88 11.88
C ALA A 211 7.02 14.00 12.11
N ARG A 212 8.21 13.67 12.67
CA ARG A 212 9.28 14.65 12.87
C ARG A 212 9.84 15.22 11.57
N HIS A 213 9.86 14.42 10.50
CA HIS A 213 10.36 14.81 9.18
C HIS A 213 9.26 15.31 8.23
N GLY A 214 8.00 15.40 8.68
CA GLY A 214 6.87 15.85 7.86
C GLY A 214 6.51 14.88 6.73
N VAL A 215 6.87 13.60 6.85
CA VAL A 215 6.63 12.53 5.87
C VAL A 215 5.27 11.90 6.13
N ALA A 216 4.45 11.77 5.09
CA ALA A 216 3.15 11.10 5.18
C ALA A 216 3.31 9.58 5.28
N VAL A 217 2.52 8.92 6.12
CA VAL A 217 2.55 7.47 6.25
C VAL A 217 1.37 6.82 5.53
N VAL A 218 1.69 5.82 4.71
CA VAL A 218 0.76 4.90 4.08
C VAL A 218 1.02 3.49 4.62
N ASN A 219 -0.02 2.83 5.14
CA ASN A 219 0.08 1.46 5.65
C ASN A 219 -0.47 0.46 4.64
N ALA A 220 0.24 -0.61 4.34
CA ALA A 220 -0.19 -1.64 3.40
C ALA A 220 -0.33 -3.02 4.05
N ALA A 221 -1.15 -3.86 3.43
CA ALA A 221 -1.42 -5.23 3.86
C ALA A 221 -1.97 -5.35 5.31
N PRO A 222 -3.04 -4.63 5.67
CA PRO A 222 -3.62 -4.64 7.03
C PRO A 222 -4.13 -6.02 7.45
N TYR A 223 -4.28 -6.93 6.50
CA TYR A 223 -4.80 -8.29 6.70
C TYR A 223 -3.72 -9.36 6.95
N GLY A 224 -2.43 -8.97 7.04
CA GLY A 224 -1.33 -9.90 7.29
C GLY A 224 -1.22 -11.03 6.26
N GLY A 225 -1.36 -10.72 4.96
CA GLY A 225 -1.33 -11.72 3.89
C GLY A 225 -2.59 -12.59 3.80
N GLY A 226 -3.69 -12.15 4.38
CA GLY A 226 -5.00 -12.83 4.34
C GLY A 226 -5.37 -13.58 5.61
N LEU A 227 -4.47 -13.71 6.58
CA LEU A 227 -4.71 -14.37 7.85
C LEU A 227 -5.92 -13.75 8.60
N LEU A 228 -5.98 -12.42 8.67
CA LEU A 228 -7.04 -11.67 9.36
C LEU A 228 -8.33 -11.52 8.54
N VAL A 229 -8.43 -12.15 7.36
CA VAL A 229 -9.65 -12.18 6.54
C VAL A 229 -10.24 -13.56 6.49
N LYS A 230 -9.40 -14.58 6.27
CA LYS A 230 -9.83 -15.98 6.06
C LYS A 230 -9.71 -16.83 7.32
N GLY A 231 -9.05 -16.29 8.34
CA GLY A 231 -8.75 -17.02 9.58
C GLY A 231 -7.51 -17.92 9.49
N PRO A 232 -6.95 -18.31 10.64
CA PRO A 232 -5.70 -19.06 10.74
C PRO A 232 -5.81 -20.49 10.19
N GLN A 233 -6.98 -21.11 10.22
CA GLN A 233 -7.19 -22.44 9.66
C GLN A 233 -7.11 -22.46 8.14
N ALA A 234 -7.61 -21.41 7.47
CA ALA A 234 -7.59 -21.31 6.00
C ALA A 234 -6.27 -20.73 5.47
N VAL A 235 -5.62 -19.83 6.23
CA VAL A 235 -4.36 -19.17 5.83
C VAL A 235 -3.38 -19.19 7.01
N PRO A 236 -2.66 -20.30 7.24
CA PRO A 236 -1.69 -20.41 8.33
C PRO A 236 -0.36 -19.69 7.99
N ARG A 237 -0.45 -18.48 7.43
CA ARG A 237 0.70 -17.68 7.00
C ARG A 237 0.52 -16.23 7.43
N TYR A 238 1.62 -15.59 7.81
CA TYR A 238 1.73 -14.17 8.04
C TYR A 238 2.92 -13.61 7.26
N MET A 239 2.78 -12.43 6.67
CA MET A 239 3.84 -11.84 5.82
C MET A 239 4.34 -12.81 4.74
N TYR A 240 3.42 -13.58 4.13
CA TYR A 240 3.68 -14.57 3.06
C TYR A 240 4.56 -15.76 3.47
N ARG A 241 4.84 -15.94 4.77
CA ARG A 241 5.62 -17.04 5.36
C ARG A 241 4.75 -17.84 6.33
N PRO A 242 5.09 -19.11 6.64
CA PRO A 242 4.41 -19.84 7.70
C PRO A 242 4.40 -19.03 9.00
N ALA A 243 3.22 -18.87 9.60
CA ALA A 243 3.08 -18.16 10.87
C ALA A 243 3.48 -19.08 12.05
N SER A 244 3.98 -18.49 13.14
CA SER A 244 4.25 -19.21 14.37
C SER A 244 2.94 -19.67 15.03
N ALA A 245 3.00 -20.73 15.85
CA ALA A 245 1.85 -21.20 16.60
C ALA A 245 1.24 -20.11 17.49
N ASP A 246 2.08 -19.31 18.14
CA ASP A 246 1.63 -18.19 18.99
C ASP A 246 0.85 -17.15 18.21
N LEU A 247 1.33 -16.79 17.01
CA LEU A 247 0.66 -15.81 16.16
C LEU A 247 -0.67 -16.34 15.63
N LEU A 248 -0.74 -17.64 15.28
CA LEU A 248 -2.00 -18.28 14.88
C LEU A 248 -2.99 -18.32 16.04
N SER A 249 -2.56 -18.73 17.24
CA SER A 249 -3.40 -18.76 18.44
C SER A 249 -3.90 -17.36 18.81
N ARG A 250 -3.07 -16.33 18.65
CA ARG A 250 -3.50 -14.95 18.85
C ARG A 250 -4.55 -14.51 17.83
N ALA A 251 -4.36 -14.87 16.55
CA ALA A 251 -5.37 -14.59 15.53
C ALA A 251 -6.71 -15.31 15.80
N GLU A 252 -6.67 -16.54 16.33
CA GLU A 252 -7.87 -17.29 16.75
C GLU A 252 -8.60 -16.57 17.88
N ARG A 253 -7.89 -16.17 18.95
CA ARG A 253 -8.50 -15.41 20.06
C ARG A 253 -9.13 -14.11 19.59
N MET A 254 -8.48 -13.37 18.70
CA MET A 254 -9.02 -12.14 18.11
C MET A 254 -10.28 -12.41 17.27
N ALA A 255 -10.31 -13.52 16.53
CA ALA A 255 -11.51 -13.94 15.81
C ALA A 255 -12.68 -14.23 16.76
N GLU A 256 -12.43 -14.99 17.85
CA GLU A 256 -13.42 -15.27 18.90
C GLU A 256 -13.95 -14.00 19.58
N VAL A 257 -13.05 -13.02 19.83
CA VAL A 257 -13.47 -11.70 20.31
C VAL A 257 -14.43 -11.05 19.33
N CYS A 258 -14.05 -10.95 18.06
CA CYS A 258 -14.89 -10.35 17.04
C CYS A 258 -16.25 -11.06 16.90
N ASP A 259 -16.26 -12.39 16.94
CA ASP A 259 -17.48 -13.21 16.83
C ASP A 259 -18.47 -12.93 17.99
N ARG A 260 -17.98 -12.70 19.22
CA ARG A 260 -18.83 -12.33 20.37
C ARG A 260 -19.59 -11.03 20.15
N TYR A 261 -19.04 -10.12 19.37
CA TYR A 261 -19.67 -8.84 19.02
C TYR A 261 -20.42 -8.87 17.67
N GLY A 262 -20.40 -10.02 16.96
CA GLY A 262 -20.98 -10.12 15.62
C GLY A 262 -20.26 -9.28 14.55
N ILE A 263 -18.98 -8.93 14.79
CA ILE A 263 -18.16 -8.12 13.90
C ILE A 263 -17.21 -9.02 13.11
N PRO A 264 -17.13 -8.91 11.77
CA PRO A 264 -16.12 -9.63 11.01
C PRO A 264 -14.70 -9.24 11.44
N LEU A 265 -13.82 -10.21 11.69
CA LEU A 265 -12.39 -9.95 11.99
C LEU A 265 -11.75 -9.06 10.92
N ALA A 266 -12.13 -9.24 9.65
CA ALA A 266 -11.66 -8.40 8.55
C ALA A 266 -12.05 -6.91 8.71
N ALA A 267 -13.22 -6.60 9.31
CA ALA A 267 -13.61 -5.23 9.60
C ALA A 267 -12.72 -4.62 10.69
N ALA A 268 -12.50 -5.36 11.78
CA ALA A 268 -11.62 -4.93 12.85
C ALA A 268 -10.17 -4.75 12.34
N ALA A 269 -9.65 -5.70 11.56
CA ALA A 269 -8.29 -5.62 11.01
C ALA A 269 -8.10 -4.41 10.07
N LEU A 270 -9.08 -4.10 9.22
CA LEU A 270 -9.02 -2.94 8.34
C LEU A 270 -9.12 -1.64 9.14
N GLN A 271 -10.10 -1.56 10.03
CA GLN A 271 -10.35 -0.34 10.80
C GLN A 271 -9.27 -0.09 11.85
N PHE A 272 -8.53 -1.10 12.31
CA PHE A 272 -7.34 -0.91 13.14
C PHE A 272 -6.33 0.04 12.48
N SER A 273 -6.08 -0.13 11.18
CA SER A 273 -5.21 0.78 10.42
C SER A 273 -5.89 2.12 10.11
N LEU A 274 -7.16 2.12 9.72
CA LEU A 274 -7.88 3.33 9.31
C LEU A 274 -8.11 4.31 10.46
N ARG A 275 -8.25 3.82 11.71
CA ARG A 275 -8.52 4.63 12.91
C ARG A 275 -7.29 5.35 13.45
N ASP A 276 -6.08 4.91 13.07
CA ASP A 276 -4.86 5.58 13.50
C ASP A 276 -4.66 6.90 12.74
N PRO A 277 -4.68 8.05 13.41
CA PRO A 277 -4.59 9.36 12.76
C PRO A 277 -3.21 9.62 12.11
N ARG A 278 -2.18 8.85 12.45
CA ARG A 278 -0.84 8.94 11.86
C ARG A 278 -0.79 8.32 10.45
N ILE A 279 -1.76 7.44 10.12
CA ILE A 279 -1.86 6.78 8.81
C ILE A 279 -2.81 7.56 7.92
N ILE A 280 -2.29 8.08 6.82
CA ILE A 280 -3.08 8.87 5.87
C ILE A 280 -3.97 7.97 5.02
N SER A 281 -3.45 6.83 4.57
CA SER A 281 -4.20 5.89 3.74
C SER A 281 -3.75 4.45 3.97
N THR A 282 -4.67 3.50 3.80
CA THR A 282 -4.43 2.06 3.96
C THR A 282 -4.61 1.34 2.64
N VAL A 283 -3.56 0.66 2.17
CA VAL A 283 -3.54 -0.06 0.90
C VAL A 283 -4.14 -1.45 1.07
N VAL A 284 -5.17 -1.74 0.29
CA VAL A 284 -5.87 -3.03 0.25
C VAL A 284 -5.90 -3.58 -1.19
N GLY A 285 -5.58 -4.86 -1.37
CA GLY A 285 -5.64 -5.54 -2.66
C GLY A 285 -7.05 -6.00 -3.03
N PHE A 286 -7.37 -5.94 -4.32
CA PHE A 286 -8.67 -6.32 -4.88
C PHE A 286 -8.52 -7.34 -6.01
N SER A 287 -8.96 -8.57 -5.80
CA SER A 287 -8.89 -9.65 -6.81
C SER A 287 -10.18 -9.82 -7.61
N HIS A 288 -11.27 -9.15 -7.23
CA HIS A 288 -12.60 -9.24 -7.85
C HIS A 288 -13.34 -7.91 -7.68
N PRO A 289 -14.23 -7.52 -8.59
CA PRO A 289 -14.97 -6.25 -8.50
C PRO A 289 -15.87 -6.17 -7.26
N GLU A 290 -16.45 -7.29 -6.79
CA GLU A 290 -17.30 -7.35 -5.60
C GLU A 290 -16.53 -7.01 -4.31
N ARG A 291 -15.20 -7.22 -4.31
CA ARG A 291 -14.32 -6.88 -3.18
C ARG A 291 -14.26 -5.38 -2.93
N VAL A 292 -14.46 -4.56 -3.95
CA VAL A 292 -14.49 -3.09 -3.82
C VAL A 292 -15.62 -2.68 -2.87
N ALA A 293 -16.85 -3.08 -3.17
CA ALA A 293 -18.00 -2.79 -2.32
C ALA A 293 -17.91 -3.47 -0.94
N GLN A 294 -17.37 -4.69 -0.88
CA GLN A 294 -17.16 -5.41 0.38
C GLN A 294 -16.18 -4.66 1.29
N THR A 295 -15.04 -4.22 0.77
CA THR A 295 -14.03 -3.48 1.56
C THR A 295 -14.57 -2.16 2.07
N ILE A 296 -15.37 -1.46 1.25
CA ILE A 296 -16.07 -0.25 1.69
C ILE A 296 -17.01 -0.54 2.87
N ARG A 297 -17.79 -1.63 2.81
CA ARG A 297 -18.63 -2.05 3.93
C ARG A 297 -17.83 -2.38 5.19
N LEU A 298 -16.71 -3.12 5.06
CA LEU A 298 -15.83 -3.42 6.19
C LEU A 298 -15.25 -2.15 6.83
N ALA A 299 -14.87 -1.17 6.01
CA ALA A 299 -14.35 0.10 6.49
C ALA A 299 -15.40 0.96 7.22
N THR A 300 -16.69 0.74 6.96
CA THR A 300 -17.81 1.50 7.53
C THR A 300 -18.66 0.70 8.52
N THR A 301 -18.26 -0.54 8.84
CA THR A 301 -18.90 -1.34 9.90
C THR A 301 -18.80 -0.59 11.23
N ASP A 302 -19.90 -0.42 11.92
CA ASP A 302 -19.88 0.17 13.27
C ASP A 302 -19.27 -0.81 14.26
N ILE A 303 -18.15 -0.44 14.87
CA ILE A 303 -17.39 -1.26 15.81
C ILE A 303 -17.42 -0.56 17.17
N PRO A 304 -18.03 -1.19 18.22
CA PRO A 304 -18.11 -0.62 19.55
C PRO A 304 -16.70 -0.52 20.18
N GLU A 305 -16.47 0.50 21.01
CA GLU A 305 -15.18 0.72 21.66
C GLU A 305 -14.77 -0.46 22.56
N ALA A 306 -15.73 -1.10 23.22
CA ALA A 306 -15.49 -2.29 24.03
C ALA A 306 -14.83 -3.45 23.26
N LEU A 307 -15.10 -3.58 21.94
CA LEU A 307 -14.42 -4.58 21.12
C LEU A 307 -12.93 -4.27 21.01
N TRP A 308 -12.56 -2.98 20.89
CA TRP A 308 -11.15 -2.60 20.80
C TRP A 308 -10.41 -2.90 22.10
N GLU A 309 -11.03 -2.65 23.26
CA GLU A 309 -10.48 -2.99 24.58
C GLU A 309 -10.26 -4.52 24.71
N ASP A 310 -11.24 -5.33 24.28
CA ASP A 310 -11.12 -6.78 24.31
C ASP A 310 -10.05 -7.31 23.33
N LEU A 311 -9.87 -6.67 22.17
CA LEU A 311 -8.82 -7.04 21.21
C LEU A 311 -7.41 -6.69 21.73
N GLU A 312 -7.27 -5.63 22.53
CA GLU A 312 -5.99 -5.30 23.18
C GLU A 312 -5.57 -6.36 24.19
N ALA A 313 -6.53 -7.00 24.85
CA ALA A 313 -6.30 -8.02 25.86
C ALA A 313 -6.10 -9.43 25.27
N ALA A 314 -6.37 -9.64 23.98
CA ALA A 314 -6.31 -10.96 23.29
C ALA A 314 -4.92 -11.25 22.74
#